data_2d2ed0d0f24543f8be92d2e379d39a44
#
_entry.id   2d2ed0d0f24543f8be92d2e379d39a44
#
_cell.length_a   1.000
_cell.length_b   1.000
_cell.length_c   1.000
_cell.angle_alpha   90.00
_cell.angle_beta   90.00
_cell.angle_gamma   90.00
#
_symmetry.space_group_name_H-M   'P 1'
#
loop_
_entity.id
_entity.type
_entity.pdbx_description
1 polymer ?
#
loop_
_entity_poly.entity_id
_entity_poly.type
_entity_poly.pdbx_seq_one_letter_code
_entity_poly.pdbx_strand_id
1 'polypeptide(L)'
;MTLFNTARILRQEPVAGEIPPAKSLLRDTVQVAWPSIIESFLVALVGFIDTIMVSVLGSYAIAAVGLTQQPKFIGIAVFMAMSTAISALVARRRGEKNRESAVQILRMCILVTVILTAIISVVCVAFADPIIRFAGSAEDTHEAAVEYFQVIMGGIVFTTVMMIINAAQRGAGNTKIAMRTNIVSNLVNIVFNYLLIGGNFGFPELGTRGAAIATVIGSVVGCAMSIASMFSKQSFVFIRGVRGWIASRFDIRSLLNVGTSAFVEQIFMRIGFLLFAITVANLGTTQYAAHQIGMNMMSLSFSF
;
A
#
# COMPACT_ATOMS: atom_id res chain seq x y z
N MET A 1 -25.33 -20.83 23.39
CA MET A 1 -24.26 -21.52 22.64
C MET A 1 -23.27 -20.50 22.17
N THR A 2 -22.13 -20.38 22.83
CA THR A 2 -21.11 -19.38 22.48
C THR A 2 -20.35 -19.86 21.24
N LEU A 3 -20.52 -19.13 20.14
CA LEU A 3 -19.84 -19.35 18.85
C LEU A 3 -18.28 -19.42 19.00
N PHE A 4 -17.73 -18.93 20.09
CA PHE A 4 -16.30 -18.88 20.42
C PHE A 4 -15.96 -19.70 21.66
N ASN A 5 -16.12 -21.01 21.58
CA ASN A 5 -15.60 -21.89 22.62
C ASN A 5 -14.12 -22.19 22.30
N THR A 6 -13.22 -21.45 22.96
CA THR A 6 -11.75 -21.60 22.80
C THR A 6 -11.26 -23.02 23.02
N ALA A 7 -11.87 -23.78 23.95
CA ALA A 7 -11.56 -25.19 24.19
C ALA A 7 -11.89 -26.09 22.97
N ARG A 8 -12.84 -25.71 22.14
CA ARG A 8 -13.24 -26.46 20.93
C ARG A 8 -12.34 -26.15 19.73
N ILE A 9 -11.83 -24.93 19.66
CA ILE A 9 -10.92 -24.47 18.59
C ILE A 9 -9.50 -25.05 18.81
N LEU A 10 -9.05 -25.16 20.08
CA LEU A 10 -7.71 -25.60 20.45
C LEU A 10 -7.61 -27.13 20.72
N ARG A 11 -8.54 -27.91 20.23
CA ARG A 11 -8.73 -29.33 20.58
C ARG A 11 -7.52 -30.26 20.40
N GLN A 12 -6.44 -29.84 19.75
CA GLN A 12 -5.28 -30.71 19.45
C GLN A 12 -3.90 -30.02 19.52
N GLU A 13 -3.82 -28.74 19.83
CA GLU A 13 -2.53 -28.04 19.87
C GLU A 13 -2.05 -27.84 21.30
N PRO A 14 -0.75 -28.07 21.60
CA PRO A 14 -0.19 -27.75 22.90
C PRO A 14 -0.28 -26.24 23.17
N VAL A 15 -1.08 -25.88 24.16
CA VAL A 15 -1.29 -24.47 24.53
C VAL A 15 -0.10 -23.99 25.36
N ALA A 16 0.66 -23.06 24.83
CA ALA A 16 1.72 -22.38 25.57
C ALA A 16 1.14 -21.18 26.34
N GLY A 17 0.71 -21.39 27.59
CA GLY A 17 0.21 -20.34 28.48
C GLY A 17 -1.29 -20.39 28.77
N GLU A 18 -1.78 -19.44 29.58
CA GLU A 18 -3.20 -19.34 29.94
C GLU A 18 -4.03 -18.85 28.73
N ILE A 19 -5.14 -19.53 28.47
CA ILE A 19 -6.08 -19.16 27.41
C ILE A 19 -6.91 -17.96 27.91
N PRO A 20 -6.79 -16.78 27.27
CA PRO A 20 -7.59 -15.63 27.68
C PRO A 20 -9.09 -15.88 27.43
N PRO A 21 -9.98 -15.30 28.25
CA PRO A 21 -11.41 -15.48 28.10
C PRO A 21 -11.88 -14.93 26.74
N ALA A 22 -12.84 -15.62 26.09
CA ALA A 22 -13.35 -15.30 24.76
C ALA A 22 -13.80 -13.81 24.59
N LYS A 23 -14.32 -13.21 25.67
CA LYS A 23 -14.75 -11.80 25.68
C LYS A 23 -13.57 -10.82 25.56
N SER A 24 -12.42 -11.11 26.18
CA SER A 24 -11.22 -10.28 26.05
C SER A 24 -10.61 -10.40 24.65
N LEU A 25 -10.53 -11.64 24.12
CA LEU A 25 -10.08 -11.89 22.74
C LEU A 25 -10.93 -11.13 21.71
N LEU A 26 -12.26 -11.19 21.84
CA LEU A 26 -13.17 -10.46 20.95
C LEU A 26 -12.95 -8.95 21.06
N ARG A 27 -12.83 -8.42 22.27
CA ARG A 27 -12.57 -6.99 22.49
C ARG A 27 -11.24 -6.57 21.85
N ASP A 28 -10.18 -7.32 22.05
CA ASP A 28 -8.85 -7.02 21.52
C ASP A 28 -8.84 -7.12 19.98
N THR A 29 -9.52 -8.13 19.42
CA THR A 29 -9.69 -8.27 17.97
C THR A 29 -10.42 -7.08 17.38
N VAL A 30 -11.54 -6.66 17.97
CA VAL A 30 -12.31 -5.49 17.51
C VAL A 30 -11.49 -4.20 17.64
N GLN A 31 -10.74 -4.02 18.72
CA GLN A 31 -9.89 -2.82 18.90
C GLN A 31 -8.79 -2.72 17.83
N VAL A 32 -8.26 -3.84 17.35
CA VAL A 32 -7.24 -3.88 16.29
C VAL A 32 -7.87 -3.79 14.91
N ALA A 33 -9.03 -4.44 14.69
CA ALA A 33 -9.69 -4.49 13.39
C ALA A 33 -10.37 -3.15 13.03
N TRP A 34 -11.02 -2.48 13.99
CA TRP A 34 -11.78 -1.26 13.72
C TRP A 34 -10.98 -0.15 12.99
N PRO A 35 -9.73 0.22 13.41
CA PRO A 35 -8.98 1.22 12.68
C PRO A 35 -8.61 0.79 11.26
N SER A 36 -8.37 -0.52 11.05
CA SER A 36 -8.06 -1.04 9.71
C SER A 36 -9.26 -1.04 8.78
N ILE A 37 -10.48 -1.28 9.30
CA ILE A 37 -11.71 -1.18 8.52
C ILE A 37 -11.94 0.28 8.08
N ILE A 38 -11.82 1.23 9.00
CA ILE A 38 -11.93 2.67 8.67
C ILE A 38 -10.85 3.06 7.65
N GLU A 39 -9.60 2.62 7.84
CA GLU A 39 -8.50 2.88 6.92
C GLU A 39 -8.85 2.40 5.51
N SER A 40 -9.31 1.14 5.36
CA SER A 40 -9.66 0.56 4.06
C SER A 40 -10.80 1.31 3.38
N PHE A 41 -11.85 1.64 4.13
CA PHE A 41 -12.98 2.41 3.62
C PHE A 41 -12.56 3.81 3.15
N LEU A 42 -11.77 4.53 3.96
CA LEU A 42 -11.31 5.87 3.60
C LEU A 42 -10.36 5.85 2.40
N VAL A 43 -9.48 4.85 2.29
CA VAL A 43 -8.61 4.68 1.12
C VAL A 43 -9.42 4.44 -0.14
N ALA A 44 -10.45 3.59 -0.08
CA ALA A 44 -11.33 3.33 -1.22
C ALA A 44 -12.16 4.58 -1.61
N LEU A 45 -12.66 5.32 -0.60
CA LEU A 45 -13.38 6.58 -0.82
C LEU A 45 -12.50 7.63 -1.49
N VAL A 46 -11.25 7.76 -1.05
CA VAL A 46 -10.29 8.69 -1.66
C VAL A 46 -9.97 8.30 -3.09
N GLY A 47 -9.77 7.01 -3.39
CA GLY A 47 -9.59 6.54 -4.77
C GLY A 47 -10.78 6.88 -5.67
N PHE A 48 -11.99 6.86 -5.12
CA PHE A 48 -13.19 7.31 -5.84
C PHE A 48 -13.20 8.83 -6.05
N ILE A 49 -12.86 9.62 -5.02
CA ILE A 49 -12.71 11.08 -5.13
C ILE A 49 -11.65 11.45 -6.17
N ASP A 50 -10.49 10.81 -6.16
CA ASP A 50 -9.43 11.03 -7.14
C ASP A 50 -9.93 10.79 -8.57
N THR A 51 -10.72 9.73 -8.77
CA THR A 51 -11.32 9.45 -10.09
C THR A 51 -12.30 10.54 -10.51
N ILE A 52 -13.13 11.06 -9.60
CA ILE A 52 -14.03 12.18 -9.85
C ILE A 52 -13.23 13.43 -10.24
N MET A 53 -12.15 13.74 -9.51
CA MET A 53 -11.33 14.91 -9.79
C MET A 53 -10.63 14.82 -11.14
N VAL A 54 -10.15 13.63 -11.53
CA VAL A 54 -9.56 13.39 -12.85
C VAL A 54 -10.61 13.39 -13.95
N SER A 55 -11.87 13.02 -13.67
CA SER A 55 -12.94 12.96 -14.67
C SER A 55 -13.28 14.31 -15.30
N VAL A 56 -12.98 15.41 -14.61
CA VAL A 56 -13.14 16.78 -15.14
C VAL A 56 -12.33 16.98 -16.42
N LEU A 57 -11.20 16.28 -16.57
CA LEU A 57 -10.34 16.34 -17.76
C LEU A 57 -10.88 15.53 -18.95
N GLY A 58 -11.89 14.67 -18.72
CA GLY A 58 -12.49 13.81 -19.72
C GLY A 58 -12.18 12.33 -19.56
N SER A 59 -12.81 11.50 -20.40
CA SER A 59 -12.67 10.03 -20.34
C SER A 59 -11.25 9.55 -20.62
N TYR A 60 -10.50 10.26 -21.47
CA TYR A 60 -9.11 9.94 -21.77
C TYR A 60 -8.21 9.96 -20.50
N ALA A 61 -8.44 10.93 -19.62
CA ALA A 61 -7.65 11.08 -18.41
C ALA A 61 -7.94 9.94 -17.39
N ILE A 62 -9.22 9.54 -17.25
CA ILE A 62 -9.60 8.38 -16.43
C ILE A 62 -8.94 7.11 -16.98
N ALA A 63 -9.01 6.91 -18.29
CA ALA A 63 -8.40 5.75 -18.95
C ALA A 63 -6.87 5.76 -18.79
N ALA A 64 -6.21 6.92 -19.00
CA ALA A 64 -4.78 7.08 -18.86
C ALA A 64 -4.30 6.73 -17.44
N VAL A 65 -4.93 7.29 -16.39
CA VAL A 65 -4.63 6.97 -15.00
C VAL A 65 -4.90 5.51 -14.69
N GLY A 66 -6.03 4.97 -15.16
CA GLY A 66 -6.43 3.57 -14.96
C GLY A 66 -5.43 2.58 -15.56
N LEU A 67 -4.94 2.82 -16.79
CA LEU A 67 -3.96 1.97 -17.46
C LEU A 67 -2.65 1.81 -16.68
N THR A 68 -2.26 2.84 -15.93
CA THR A 68 -1.03 2.80 -15.12
C THR A 68 -1.17 1.94 -13.86
N GLN A 69 -2.39 1.62 -13.41
CA GLN A 69 -2.63 0.94 -12.13
C GLN A 69 -2.00 -0.46 -12.10
N GLN A 70 -2.21 -1.28 -13.15
CA GLN A 70 -1.70 -2.65 -13.14
C GLN A 70 -0.17 -2.70 -13.23
N PRO A 71 0.52 -1.97 -14.15
CA PRO A 71 1.97 -1.88 -14.16
C PRO A 71 2.56 -1.39 -12.83
N LYS A 72 1.95 -0.36 -12.22
CA LYS A 72 2.34 0.11 -10.89
C LYS A 72 2.23 -0.99 -9.83
N PHE A 73 1.11 -1.72 -9.79
CA PHE A 73 0.91 -2.79 -8.81
C PHE A 73 1.88 -3.96 -9.00
N ILE A 74 2.27 -4.28 -10.24
CA ILE A 74 3.31 -5.27 -10.52
C ILE A 74 4.65 -4.77 -9.94
N GLY A 75 5.00 -3.51 -10.18
CA GLY A 75 6.21 -2.90 -9.64
C GLY A 75 6.30 -2.91 -8.11
N ILE A 76 5.16 -2.78 -7.42
CA ILE A 76 5.13 -2.80 -5.94
C ILE A 76 4.78 -4.16 -5.33
N ALA A 77 4.53 -5.20 -6.13
CA ALA A 77 4.11 -6.52 -5.63
C ALA A 77 5.09 -7.12 -4.61
N VAL A 78 6.40 -6.97 -4.83
CA VAL A 78 7.44 -7.41 -3.89
C VAL A 78 7.32 -6.71 -2.53
N PHE A 79 6.99 -5.42 -2.52
CA PHE A 79 6.81 -4.65 -1.28
C PHE A 79 5.51 -4.99 -0.57
N MET A 80 4.45 -5.33 -1.29
CA MET A 80 3.20 -5.86 -0.72
C MET A 80 3.45 -7.19 -0.01
N ALA A 81 4.19 -8.10 -0.63
CA ALA A 81 4.59 -9.36 -0.04
C ALA A 81 5.48 -9.15 1.20
N MET A 82 6.47 -8.26 1.11
CA MET A 82 7.35 -7.91 2.23
C MET A 82 6.58 -7.23 3.38
N SER A 83 5.57 -6.42 3.06
CA SER A 83 4.65 -5.80 4.03
C SER A 83 3.88 -6.86 4.84
N THR A 84 3.38 -7.90 4.18
CA THR A 84 2.72 -9.03 4.85
C THR A 84 3.70 -9.77 5.76
N ALA A 85 4.89 -10.09 5.27
CA ALA A 85 5.90 -10.81 6.03
C ALA A 85 6.39 -10.03 7.25
N ILE A 86 6.70 -8.73 7.11
CA ILE A 86 7.16 -7.90 8.23
C ILE A 86 6.06 -7.74 9.30
N SER A 87 4.79 -7.59 8.88
CA SER A 87 3.68 -7.50 9.82
C SER A 87 3.57 -8.77 10.68
N ALA A 88 3.66 -9.95 10.06
CA ALA A 88 3.61 -11.24 10.76
C ALA A 88 4.81 -11.43 11.70
N LEU A 89 6.04 -11.12 11.23
CA LEU A 89 7.23 -11.29 12.05
C LEU A 89 7.27 -10.33 13.25
N VAL A 90 6.91 -9.05 13.02
CA VAL A 90 6.86 -8.07 14.13
C VAL A 90 5.80 -8.44 15.14
N ALA A 91 4.64 -8.96 14.71
CA ALA A 91 3.59 -9.45 15.60
C ALA A 91 4.11 -10.62 16.47
N ARG A 92 4.83 -11.58 15.86
CA ARG A 92 5.47 -12.68 16.57
C ARG A 92 6.50 -12.18 17.60
N ARG A 93 7.40 -11.27 17.17
CA ARG A 93 8.43 -10.70 18.07
C ARG A 93 7.83 -9.87 19.20
N ARG A 94 6.68 -9.25 18.97
CA ARG A 94 5.92 -8.57 20.02
C ARG A 94 5.38 -9.57 21.06
N GLY A 95 4.82 -10.70 20.61
CA GLY A 95 4.38 -11.78 21.51
C GLY A 95 5.54 -12.35 22.37
N GLU A 96 6.72 -12.50 21.76
CA GLU A 96 7.97 -12.93 22.42
C GLU A 96 8.59 -11.81 23.30
N LYS A 97 8.04 -10.59 23.32
CA LYS A 97 8.60 -9.38 23.96
C LYS A 97 10.01 -9.01 23.48
N ASN A 98 10.42 -9.50 22.32
CA ASN A 98 11.73 -9.28 21.72
C ASN A 98 11.70 -8.03 20.79
N ARG A 99 11.77 -6.86 21.41
CA ARG A 99 11.77 -5.58 20.70
C ARG A 99 13.00 -5.40 19.81
N GLU A 100 14.16 -5.87 20.26
CA GLU A 100 15.42 -5.68 19.53
C GLU A 100 15.37 -6.35 18.15
N SER A 101 14.96 -7.61 18.09
CA SER A 101 14.77 -8.32 16.82
C SER A 101 13.73 -7.65 15.93
N ALA A 102 12.59 -7.16 16.47
CA ALA A 102 11.58 -6.46 15.69
C ALA A 102 12.12 -5.20 15.02
N VAL A 103 12.93 -4.41 15.73
CA VAL A 103 13.55 -3.19 15.19
C VAL A 103 14.63 -3.51 14.16
N GLN A 104 15.44 -4.57 14.37
CA GLN A 104 16.44 -5.01 13.39
C GLN A 104 15.77 -5.47 12.09
N ILE A 105 14.69 -6.26 12.17
CA ILE A 105 13.89 -6.67 11.01
C ILE A 105 13.37 -5.43 10.27
N LEU A 106 12.78 -4.46 10.97
CA LEU A 106 12.26 -3.23 10.35
C LEU A 106 13.35 -2.44 9.62
N ARG A 107 14.51 -2.22 10.25
CA ARG A 107 15.64 -1.50 9.63
C ARG A 107 16.14 -2.19 8.36
N MET A 108 16.33 -3.50 8.45
CA MET A 108 16.74 -4.30 7.30
C MET A 108 15.72 -4.21 6.16
N CYS A 109 14.42 -4.35 6.46
CA CYS A 109 13.37 -4.23 5.46
C CYS A 109 13.32 -2.83 4.83
N ILE A 110 13.50 -1.75 5.61
CA ILE A 110 13.57 -0.38 5.05
C ILE A 110 14.76 -0.25 4.10
N LEU A 111 15.95 -0.73 4.48
CA LEU A 111 17.14 -0.68 3.63
C LEU A 111 16.92 -1.43 2.31
N VAL A 112 16.44 -2.67 2.40
CA VAL A 112 16.11 -3.48 1.21
C VAL A 112 15.05 -2.80 0.34
N THR A 113 14.02 -2.22 0.97
CA THR A 113 12.97 -1.48 0.27
C THR A 113 13.55 -0.31 -0.51
N VAL A 114 14.37 0.53 0.10
CA VAL A 114 14.96 1.71 -0.58
C VAL A 114 15.80 1.27 -1.77
N ILE A 115 16.65 0.25 -1.62
CA ILE A 115 17.52 -0.25 -2.70
C ILE A 115 16.66 -0.83 -3.85
N LEU A 116 15.73 -1.74 -3.54
CA LEU A 116 14.90 -2.36 -4.56
C LEU A 116 13.98 -1.35 -5.24
N THR A 117 13.43 -0.40 -4.46
CA THR A 117 12.55 0.64 -5.05
C THR A 117 13.35 1.56 -5.97
N ALA A 118 14.59 1.92 -5.63
CA ALA A 118 15.42 2.73 -6.51
C ALA A 118 15.68 2.01 -7.85
N ILE A 119 15.97 0.73 -7.82
CA ILE A 119 16.16 -0.08 -9.03
C ILE A 119 14.88 -0.14 -9.86
N ILE A 120 13.74 -0.50 -9.23
CA ILE A 120 12.44 -0.61 -9.91
C ILE A 120 12.01 0.74 -10.47
N SER A 121 12.19 1.83 -9.72
CA SER A 121 11.87 3.19 -10.15
C SER A 121 12.65 3.56 -11.41
N VAL A 122 13.98 3.37 -11.43
CA VAL A 122 14.82 3.66 -12.59
C VAL A 122 14.37 2.84 -13.80
N VAL A 123 14.14 1.55 -13.64
CA VAL A 123 13.68 0.67 -14.72
C VAL A 123 12.30 1.10 -15.23
N CYS A 124 11.34 1.33 -14.34
CA CYS A 124 9.98 1.70 -14.75
C CYS A 124 9.92 3.09 -15.41
N VAL A 125 10.72 4.06 -14.95
CA VAL A 125 10.79 5.39 -15.56
C VAL A 125 11.47 5.33 -16.92
N ALA A 126 12.59 4.58 -17.06
CA ALA A 126 13.31 4.44 -18.31
C ALA A 126 12.51 3.69 -19.40
N PHE A 127 11.72 2.69 -18.98
CA PHE A 127 10.89 1.87 -19.86
C PHE A 127 9.38 2.20 -19.76
N ALA A 128 9.01 3.42 -19.36
CA ALA A 128 7.61 3.81 -19.19
C ALA A 128 6.80 3.67 -20.49
N ASP A 129 7.33 4.13 -21.62
CA ASP A 129 6.66 4.05 -22.93
C ASP A 129 6.33 2.59 -23.33
N PRO A 130 7.27 1.66 -23.43
CA PRO A 130 6.94 0.28 -23.79
C PRO A 130 6.04 -0.42 -22.75
N ILE A 131 6.17 -0.11 -21.46
CA ILE A 131 5.31 -0.68 -20.41
C ILE A 131 3.86 -0.25 -20.62
N ILE A 132 3.62 1.04 -20.88
CA ILE A 132 2.28 1.58 -21.06
C ILE A 132 1.67 1.13 -22.39
N ARG A 133 2.47 1.03 -23.47
CA ARG A 133 2.02 0.40 -24.73
C ARG A 133 1.58 -1.05 -24.52
N PHE A 134 2.36 -1.81 -23.79
CA PHE A 134 2.02 -3.20 -23.45
C PHE A 134 0.74 -3.30 -22.60
N ALA A 135 0.48 -2.31 -21.75
CA ALA A 135 -0.76 -2.25 -20.97
C ALA A 135 -2.03 -1.94 -21.82
N GLY A 136 -1.87 -1.66 -23.12
CA GLY A 136 -2.98 -1.46 -24.05
C GLY A 136 -3.40 0.01 -24.20
N SER A 137 -2.47 0.97 -24.08
CA SER A 137 -2.77 2.38 -24.28
C SER A 137 -3.14 2.69 -25.75
N ALA A 138 -4.21 3.43 -25.94
CA ALA A 138 -4.59 4.00 -27.23
C ALA A 138 -3.80 5.30 -27.48
N GLU A 139 -3.78 5.77 -28.73
CA GLU A 139 -3.01 6.97 -29.11
C GLU A 139 -3.43 8.24 -28.34
N ASP A 140 -4.72 8.37 -28.03
CA ASP A 140 -5.31 9.49 -27.28
C ASP A 140 -4.98 9.50 -25.79
N THR A 141 -4.58 8.36 -25.22
CA THR A 141 -4.32 8.18 -23.78
C THR A 141 -2.84 7.97 -23.46
N HIS A 142 -2.04 7.62 -24.47
CA HIS A 142 -0.68 7.13 -24.27
C HIS A 142 0.24 8.15 -23.59
N GLU A 143 0.31 9.37 -24.14
CA GLU A 143 1.20 10.42 -23.61
C GLU A 143 0.88 10.76 -22.16
N ALA A 144 -0.41 10.99 -21.85
CA ALA A 144 -0.88 11.29 -20.51
C ALA A 144 -0.60 10.13 -19.53
N ALA A 145 -0.74 8.88 -19.98
CA ALA A 145 -0.47 7.70 -19.17
C ALA A 145 1.04 7.54 -18.90
N VAL A 146 1.90 7.77 -19.89
CA VAL A 146 3.37 7.70 -19.72
C VAL A 146 3.85 8.78 -18.75
N GLU A 147 3.43 10.03 -18.90
CA GLU A 147 3.79 11.11 -17.98
C GLU A 147 3.33 10.82 -16.56
N TYR A 148 2.08 10.40 -16.39
CA TYR A 148 1.53 10.02 -15.08
C TYR A 148 2.35 8.89 -14.44
N PHE A 149 2.65 7.85 -15.22
CA PHE A 149 3.39 6.68 -14.74
C PHE A 149 4.81 7.04 -14.33
N GLN A 150 5.52 7.86 -15.11
CA GLN A 150 6.87 8.32 -14.81
C GLN A 150 6.92 9.08 -13.48
N VAL A 151 5.99 9.99 -13.23
CA VAL A 151 5.93 10.76 -11.99
C VAL A 151 5.64 9.86 -10.80
N ILE A 152 4.66 8.97 -10.91
CA ILE A 152 4.29 8.03 -9.83
C ILE A 152 5.45 7.08 -9.51
N MET A 153 6.06 6.47 -10.54
CA MET A 153 7.17 5.53 -10.34
C MET A 153 8.45 6.24 -9.88
N GLY A 154 8.67 7.49 -10.29
CA GLY A 154 9.75 8.33 -9.78
C GLY A 154 9.64 8.62 -8.27
N GLY A 155 8.43 8.81 -7.77
CA GLY A 155 8.13 9.05 -6.35
C GLY A 155 7.80 7.82 -5.51
N ILE A 156 7.84 6.61 -6.07
CA ILE A 156 7.30 5.40 -5.43
C ILE A 156 8.03 4.99 -4.15
N VAL A 157 9.26 5.45 -3.95
CA VAL A 157 10.06 5.18 -2.74
C VAL A 157 9.33 5.64 -1.47
N PHE A 158 8.65 6.79 -1.51
CA PHE A 158 7.91 7.31 -0.35
C PHE A 158 6.72 6.41 -0.01
N THR A 159 5.99 5.96 -1.01
CA THR A 159 4.87 5.02 -0.83
C THR A 159 5.31 3.69 -0.27
N THR A 160 6.38 3.09 -0.80
CA THR A 160 6.86 1.77 -0.37
C THR A 160 7.47 1.80 1.03
N VAL A 161 8.26 2.82 1.37
CA VAL A 161 8.81 3.00 2.73
C VAL A 161 7.69 3.21 3.74
N MET A 162 6.70 4.08 3.45
CA MET A 162 5.51 4.27 4.27
C MET A 162 4.77 2.96 4.49
N MET A 163 4.58 2.15 3.44
CA MET A 163 3.89 0.86 3.49
C MET A 163 4.59 -0.13 4.43
N ILE A 164 5.92 -0.25 4.36
CA ILE A 164 6.71 -1.14 5.21
C ILE A 164 6.66 -0.71 6.68
N ILE A 165 6.81 0.58 6.96
CA ILE A 165 6.73 1.10 8.34
C ILE A 165 5.33 0.90 8.91
N ASN A 166 4.28 1.21 8.14
CA ASN A 166 2.90 1.01 8.56
C ASN A 166 2.57 -0.47 8.79
N ALA A 167 3.11 -1.38 7.98
CA ALA A 167 2.98 -2.83 8.19
C ALA A 167 3.63 -3.29 9.50
N ALA A 168 4.82 -2.79 9.81
CA ALA A 168 5.48 -3.07 11.09
C ALA A 168 4.69 -2.51 12.28
N GLN A 169 4.12 -1.31 12.16
CA GLN A 169 3.26 -0.71 13.19
C GLN A 169 1.97 -1.54 13.40
N ARG A 170 1.35 -2.01 12.31
CA ARG A 170 0.19 -2.92 12.40
C ARG A 170 0.56 -4.23 13.09
N GLY A 171 1.67 -4.87 12.70
CA GLY A 171 2.20 -6.06 13.37
C GLY A 171 2.52 -5.81 14.85
N ALA A 172 3.01 -4.62 15.19
CA ALA A 172 3.18 -4.18 16.56
C ALA A 172 1.86 -3.83 17.29
N GLY A 173 0.68 -4.03 16.66
CA GLY A 173 -0.65 -3.72 17.20
C GLY A 173 -0.98 -2.23 17.29
N ASN A 174 -0.20 -1.37 16.65
CA ASN A 174 -0.44 0.06 16.61
C ASN A 174 -1.07 0.48 15.27
N THR A 175 -2.25 -0.06 15.00
CA THR A 175 -3.01 0.19 13.76
C THR A 175 -3.44 1.65 13.61
N LYS A 176 -3.59 2.38 14.72
CA LYS A 176 -3.96 3.81 14.70
C LYS A 176 -2.91 4.68 14.00
N ILE A 177 -1.63 4.35 14.09
CA ILE A 177 -0.57 5.09 13.40
C ILE A 177 -0.73 4.91 11.88
N ALA A 178 -0.86 3.66 11.42
CA ALA A 178 -1.05 3.37 9.99
C ALA A 178 -2.31 4.09 9.44
N MET A 179 -3.42 4.02 10.15
CA MET A 179 -4.65 4.74 9.80
C MET A 179 -4.41 6.25 9.69
N ARG A 180 -3.78 6.88 10.70
CA ARG A 180 -3.55 8.34 10.69
C ARG A 180 -2.63 8.77 9.56
N THR A 181 -1.54 8.05 9.30
CA THR A 181 -0.60 8.38 8.23
C THR A 181 -1.27 8.27 6.87
N ASN A 182 -2.09 7.25 6.62
CA ASN A 182 -2.82 7.09 5.37
C ASN A 182 -3.91 8.15 5.19
N ILE A 183 -4.66 8.48 6.26
CA ILE A 183 -5.68 9.55 6.19
C ILE A 183 -5.03 10.90 5.85
N VAL A 184 -3.95 11.28 6.55
CA VAL A 184 -3.29 12.57 6.28
C VAL A 184 -2.67 12.58 4.89
N SER A 185 -2.00 11.51 4.47
CA SER A 185 -1.46 11.36 3.11
C SER A 185 -2.54 11.58 2.05
N ASN A 186 -3.69 10.95 2.22
CA ASN A 186 -4.82 11.05 1.30
C ASN A 186 -5.48 12.43 1.31
N LEU A 187 -5.63 13.07 2.47
CA LEU A 187 -6.16 14.43 2.56
C LEU A 187 -5.24 15.43 1.86
N VAL A 188 -3.91 15.30 2.05
CA VAL A 188 -2.93 16.12 1.34
C VAL A 188 -3.03 15.88 -0.16
N ASN A 189 -3.15 14.64 -0.61
CA ASN A 189 -3.34 14.30 -2.02
C ASN A 189 -4.58 14.98 -2.59
N ILE A 190 -5.76 14.92 -1.94
CA ILE A 190 -6.99 15.58 -2.40
C ILE A 190 -6.79 17.09 -2.53
N VAL A 191 -6.17 17.73 -1.54
CA VAL A 191 -5.92 19.18 -1.59
C VAL A 191 -5.03 19.54 -2.77
N PHE A 192 -3.92 18.81 -2.98
CA PHE A 192 -3.02 19.06 -4.09
C PHE A 192 -3.61 18.65 -5.45
N ASN A 193 -4.48 17.65 -5.51
CA ASN A 193 -5.27 17.35 -6.72
C ASN A 193 -6.12 18.57 -7.12
N TYR A 194 -6.84 19.16 -6.17
CA TYR A 194 -7.65 20.33 -6.42
C TYR A 194 -6.83 21.51 -6.93
N LEU A 195 -5.62 21.71 -6.40
CA LEU A 195 -4.74 22.80 -6.80
C LEU A 195 -4.08 22.57 -8.18
N LEU A 196 -3.62 21.34 -8.46
CA LEU A 196 -2.74 21.06 -9.60
C LEU A 196 -3.47 20.51 -10.83
N ILE A 197 -4.65 19.87 -10.68
CA ILE A 197 -5.40 19.38 -11.83
C ILE A 197 -6.01 20.54 -12.60
N GLY A 198 -6.71 21.44 -11.91
CA GLY A 198 -7.44 22.55 -12.52
C GLY A 198 -6.76 23.92 -12.38
N GLY A 199 -5.52 24.00 -11.85
CA GLY A 199 -4.80 25.28 -11.73
C GLY A 199 -5.45 26.27 -10.75
N ASN A 200 -6.16 25.81 -9.72
CA ASN A 200 -6.87 26.67 -8.80
C ASN A 200 -5.90 27.48 -7.92
N PHE A 201 -6.33 28.69 -7.47
CA PHE A 201 -5.57 29.61 -6.62
C PHE A 201 -4.22 30.08 -7.22
N GLY A 202 -4.10 30.10 -8.56
CA GLY A 202 -2.87 30.57 -9.23
C GLY A 202 -1.78 29.50 -9.38
N PHE A 203 -2.08 28.24 -9.07
CA PHE A 203 -1.21 27.11 -9.39
C PHE A 203 -1.29 26.80 -10.90
N PRO A 204 -0.24 26.19 -11.49
CA PRO A 204 -0.28 25.78 -12.88
C PRO A 204 -1.31 24.65 -13.09
N GLU A 205 -2.07 24.73 -14.20
CA GLU A 205 -2.95 23.64 -14.62
C GLU A 205 -2.11 22.54 -15.25
N LEU A 206 -1.92 21.43 -14.51
CA LEU A 206 -1.06 20.31 -14.91
C LEU A 206 -1.85 19.06 -15.32
N GLY A 207 -3.18 19.08 -15.24
CA GLY A 207 -4.04 17.98 -15.64
C GLY A 207 -3.68 16.66 -14.97
N THR A 208 -3.51 15.58 -15.75
CA THR A 208 -3.16 14.23 -15.25
C THR A 208 -1.80 14.18 -14.57
N ARG A 209 -0.81 14.94 -15.05
CA ARG A 209 0.49 15.10 -14.41
C ARG A 209 0.37 15.73 -13.02
N GLY A 210 -0.55 16.70 -12.85
CA GLY A 210 -0.89 17.31 -11.59
C GLY A 210 -1.40 16.28 -10.56
N ALA A 211 -2.27 15.36 -10.99
CA ALA A 211 -2.76 14.25 -10.15
C ALA A 211 -1.63 13.33 -9.70
N ALA A 212 -0.67 13.01 -10.57
CA ALA A 212 0.49 12.21 -10.21
C ALA A 212 1.37 12.92 -9.17
N ILE A 213 1.68 14.20 -9.36
CA ILE A 213 2.47 15.01 -8.42
C ILE A 213 1.76 15.11 -7.07
N ALA A 214 0.46 15.35 -7.03
CA ALA A 214 -0.34 15.40 -5.80
C ALA A 214 -0.25 14.08 -5.01
N THR A 215 -0.31 12.94 -5.71
CA THR A 215 -0.16 11.61 -5.11
C THR A 215 1.24 11.42 -4.50
N VAL A 216 2.28 11.87 -5.18
CA VAL A 216 3.66 11.82 -4.65
C VAL A 216 3.80 12.72 -3.42
N ILE A 217 3.29 13.96 -3.46
CA ILE A 217 3.32 14.88 -2.31
C ILE A 217 2.61 14.26 -1.09
N GLY A 218 1.41 13.70 -1.29
CA GLY A 218 0.71 12.97 -0.24
C GLY A 218 1.54 11.83 0.34
N SER A 219 2.20 11.04 -0.52
CA SER A 219 3.09 9.95 -0.11
C SER A 219 4.33 10.44 0.66
N VAL A 220 4.91 11.58 0.30
CA VAL A 220 6.03 12.22 1.03
C VAL A 220 5.60 12.57 2.45
N VAL A 221 4.45 13.23 2.62
CA VAL A 221 3.92 13.60 3.94
C VAL A 221 3.62 12.34 4.77
N GLY A 222 2.95 11.35 4.18
CA GLY A 222 2.66 10.07 4.86
C GLY A 222 3.94 9.32 5.26
N CYS A 223 4.96 9.30 4.41
CA CYS A 223 6.27 8.71 4.68
C CYS A 223 6.97 9.43 5.85
N ALA A 224 7.00 10.76 5.83
CA ALA A 224 7.58 11.55 6.92
C ALA A 224 6.91 11.27 8.26
N MET A 225 5.56 11.20 8.29
CA MET A 225 4.79 10.84 9.48
C MET A 225 5.08 9.41 9.95
N SER A 226 5.19 8.45 9.02
CA SER A 226 5.54 7.06 9.33
C SER A 226 6.93 6.96 9.93
N ILE A 227 7.92 7.66 9.36
CA ILE A 227 9.27 7.75 9.90
C ILE A 227 9.25 8.40 11.30
N ALA A 228 8.55 9.51 11.48
CA ALA A 228 8.42 10.16 12.78
C ALA A 228 7.83 9.23 13.85
N SER A 229 6.89 8.33 13.48
CA SER A 229 6.30 7.35 14.39
C SER A 229 7.32 6.36 14.96
N MET A 230 8.41 6.09 14.24
CA MET A 230 9.50 5.22 14.68
C MET A 230 10.36 5.84 15.79
N PHE A 231 10.28 7.16 15.97
CA PHE A 231 10.95 7.89 17.04
C PHE A 231 10.05 8.10 18.27
N SER A 232 8.81 7.68 18.25
CA SER A 232 7.88 7.77 19.38
C SER A 232 8.15 6.66 20.40
N LYS A 233 8.40 7.04 21.65
CA LYS A 233 8.60 6.10 22.78
C LYS A 233 7.40 5.17 23.03
N GLN A 234 6.22 5.53 22.56
CA GLN A 234 5.00 4.73 22.71
C GLN A 234 4.93 3.57 21.70
N SER A 235 5.78 3.58 20.66
CA SER A 235 5.82 2.53 19.66
C SER A 235 6.69 1.36 20.11
N PHE A 236 6.20 0.13 19.93
CA PHE A 236 7.01 -1.09 20.17
C PHE A 236 8.24 -1.12 19.26
N VAL A 237 8.13 -0.62 18.03
CA VAL A 237 9.21 -0.55 17.03
C VAL A 237 10.02 0.77 17.12
N PHE A 238 10.14 1.35 18.32
CA PHE A 238 10.94 2.54 18.57
C PHE A 238 12.44 2.27 18.32
N ILE A 239 13.04 3.04 17.41
CA ILE A 239 14.40 2.75 16.87
C ILE A 239 15.52 3.07 17.85
N ARG A 240 15.38 4.10 18.70
CA ARG A 240 16.50 4.53 19.59
C ARG A 240 16.83 3.43 20.61
N GLY A 241 18.14 3.24 20.84
CA GLY A 241 18.66 2.31 21.83
C GLY A 241 18.84 0.86 21.37
N VAL A 242 18.46 0.53 20.13
CA VAL A 242 18.73 -0.79 19.55
C VAL A 242 20.01 -0.71 18.69
N ARG A 243 20.94 -1.65 18.91
CA ARG A 243 22.20 -1.79 18.15
C ARG A 243 22.02 -2.81 17.01
N GLY A 244 22.72 -2.58 15.90
CA GLY A 244 22.69 -3.48 14.73
C GLY A 244 21.61 -3.10 13.69
N TRP A 245 21.95 -3.38 12.42
CA TRP A 245 21.10 -3.11 11.25
C TRP A 245 20.60 -4.39 10.59
N ILE A 246 21.23 -5.53 10.90
CA ILE A 246 20.96 -6.81 10.25
C ILE A 246 20.22 -7.71 11.25
N ALA A 247 19.10 -8.24 10.82
CA ALA A 247 18.34 -9.23 11.56
C ALA A 247 19.08 -10.58 11.64
N SER A 248 18.69 -11.44 12.59
CA SER A 248 19.27 -12.77 12.72
C SER A 248 19.02 -13.61 11.44
N ARG A 249 19.88 -14.61 11.19
CA ARG A 249 19.67 -15.55 10.06
C ARG A 249 18.32 -16.25 10.12
N PHE A 250 17.84 -16.52 11.33
CA PHE A 250 16.52 -17.11 11.56
C PHE A 250 15.41 -16.15 11.12
N ASP A 251 15.50 -14.86 11.47
CA ASP A 251 14.53 -13.84 11.09
C ASP A 251 14.49 -13.63 9.57
N ILE A 252 15.68 -13.58 8.94
CA ILE A 252 15.80 -13.47 7.49
C ILE A 252 15.12 -14.66 6.79
N ARG A 253 15.41 -15.90 7.25
CA ARG A 253 14.79 -17.09 6.68
C ARG A 253 13.27 -17.09 6.86
N SER A 254 12.78 -16.67 8.02
CA SER A 254 11.35 -16.56 8.29
C SER A 254 10.69 -15.47 7.41
N LEU A 255 11.36 -14.33 7.23
CA LEU A 255 10.91 -13.25 6.34
C LEU A 255 10.81 -13.75 4.88
N LEU A 256 11.82 -14.47 4.41
CA LEU A 256 11.84 -15.02 3.05
C LEU A 256 10.76 -16.08 2.86
N ASN A 257 10.55 -16.99 3.82
CA ASN A 257 9.52 -18.03 3.70
C ASN A 257 8.12 -17.42 3.57
N VAL A 258 7.74 -16.49 4.46
CA VAL A 258 6.43 -15.82 4.41
C VAL A 258 6.35 -14.89 3.19
N GLY A 259 7.43 -14.14 2.94
CA GLY A 259 7.50 -13.18 1.84
C GLY A 259 7.41 -13.85 0.47
N THR A 260 8.08 -14.99 0.26
CA THR A 260 8.05 -15.71 -1.03
C THR A 260 6.64 -16.23 -1.32
N SER A 261 5.96 -16.83 -0.33
CA SER A 261 4.59 -17.31 -0.52
C SER A 261 3.64 -16.15 -0.87
N ALA A 262 3.71 -15.05 -0.13
CA ALA A 262 2.93 -13.86 -0.41
C ALA A 262 3.30 -13.21 -1.76
N PHE A 263 4.57 -13.25 -2.17
CA PHE A 263 5.03 -12.71 -3.45
C PHE A 263 4.46 -13.50 -4.64
N VAL A 264 4.52 -14.83 -4.57
CA VAL A 264 3.94 -15.70 -5.61
C VAL A 264 2.44 -15.43 -5.76
N GLU A 265 1.70 -15.36 -4.65
CA GLU A 265 0.28 -14.99 -4.64
C GLU A 265 0.03 -13.64 -5.32
N GLN A 266 0.79 -12.59 -4.93
CA GLN A 266 0.65 -11.25 -5.50
C GLN A 266 0.93 -11.22 -7.00
N ILE A 267 1.97 -11.91 -7.48
CA ILE A 267 2.31 -11.95 -8.91
C ILE A 267 1.20 -12.60 -9.72
N PHE A 268 0.71 -13.79 -9.32
CA PHE A 268 -0.38 -14.45 -10.05
C PHE A 268 -1.64 -13.59 -10.08
N MET A 269 -2.01 -12.97 -8.97
CA MET A 269 -3.16 -12.07 -8.90
C MET A 269 -2.98 -10.86 -9.84
N ARG A 270 -1.80 -10.24 -9.86
CA ARG A 270 -1.53 -9.07 -10.71
C ARG A 270 -1.47 -9.41 -12.20
N ILE A 271 -0.93 -10.56 -12.56
CA ILE A 271 -0.97 -11.04 -13.95
C ILE A 271 -2.43 -11.22 -14.41
N GLY A 272 -3.28 -11.85 -13.59
CA GLY A 272 -4.70 -12.00 -13.91
C GLY A 272 -5.41 -10.66 -14.13
N PHE A 273 -5.22 -9.69 -13.22
CA PHE A 273 -5.80 -8.35 -13.38
C PHE A 273 -5.22 -7.58 -14.58
N LEU A 274 -3.93 -7.75 -14.89
CA LEU A 274 -3.31 -7.11 -16.06
C LEU A 274 -3.90 -7.65 -17.36
N LEU A 275 -4.00 -8.97 -17.52
CA LEU A 275 -4.59 -9.58 -18.72
C LEU A 275 -6.06 -9.15 -18.91
N PHE A 276 -6.81 -9.08 -17.81
CA PHE A 276 -8.18 -8.57 -17.84
C PHE A 276 -8.22 -7.08 -18.26
N ALA A 277 -7.35 -6.24 -17.69
CA ALA A 277 -7.24 -4.83 -18.03
C ALA A 277 -6.89 -4.60 -19.52
N ILE A 278 -5.93 -5.36 -20.05
CA ILE A 278 -5.56 -5.32 -21.48
C ILE A 278 -6.76 -5.71 -22.36
N THR A 279 -7.52 -6.74 -21.99
CA THR A 279 -8.70 -7.16 -22.75
C THR A 279 -9.74 -6.05 -22.81
N VAL A 280 -9.99 -5.35 -21.71
CA VAL A 280 -10.93 -4.23 -21.66
C VAL A 280 -10.38 -3.00 -22.41
N ALA A 281 -9.08 -2.73 -22.31
CA ALA A 281 -8.44 -1.62 -23.02
C ALA A 281 -8.57 -1.74 -24.55
N ASN A 282 -8.51 -2.96 -25.08
CA ASN A 282 -8.72 -3.22 -26.51
C ASN A 282 -10.16 -2.95 -27.02
N LEU A 283 -11.13 -2.75 -26.12
CA LEU A 283 -12.50 -2.38 -26.48
C LEU A 283 -12.63 -0.86 -26.73
N GLY A 284 -11.64 -0.06 -26.30
CA GLY A 284 -11.57 1.39 -26.49
C GLY A 284 -11.51 2.18 -25.19
N THR A 285 -11.12 3.46 -25.35
CA THR A 285 -10.86 4.39 -24.23
C THR A 285 -12.09 4.63 -23.34
N THR A 286 -13.26 4.83 -23.94
CA THR A 286 -14.50 5.08 -23.18
C THR A 286 -14.92 3.87 -22.37
N GLN A 287 -14.82 2.65 -22.93
CA GLN A 287 -15.15 1.39 -22.27
C GLN A 287 -14.18 1.13 -21.11
N TYR A 288 -12.90 1.42 -21.30
CA TYR A 288 -11.90 1.28 -20.24
C TYR A 288 -12.12 2.27 -19.10
N ALA A 289 -12.47 3.54 -19.42
CA ALA A 289 -12.82 4.54 -18.39
C ALA A 289 -14.04 4.10 -17.56
N ALA A 290 -15.10 3.60 -18.22
CA ALA A 290 -16.28 3.06 -17.53
C ALA A 290 -15.94 1.87 -16.64
N HIS A 291 -15.10 0.95 -17.13
CA HIS A 291 -14.57 -0.18 -16.33
C HIS A 291 -13.83 0.30 -15.08
N GLN A 292 -12.96 1.31 -15.21
CA GLN A 292 -12.20 1.86 -14.09
C GLN A 292 -13.09 2.46 -13.00
N ILE A 293 -14.15 3.16 -13.38
CA ILE A 293 -15.16 3.67 -12.44
C ILE A 293 -15.85 2.52 -11.72
N GLY A 294 -16.26 1.46 -12.47
CA GLY A 294 -16.87 0.26 -11.90
C GLY A 294 -15.96 -0.45 -10.90
N MET A 295 -14.65 -0.57 -11.19
CA MET A 295 -13.67 -1.15 -10.29
C MET A 295 -13.50 -0.34 -8.99
N ASN A 296 -13.55 0.99 -9.06
CA ASN A 296 -13.48 1.84 -7.88
C ASN A 296 -14.75 1.69 -7.01
N MET A 297 -15.94 1.59 -7.61
CA MET A 297 -17.19 1.31 -6.90
C MET A 297 -17.16 -0.07 -6.21
N MET A 298 -16.65 -1.09 -6.92
CA MET A 298 -16.49 -2.43 -6.38
C MET A 298 -15.49 -2.44 -5.20
N SER A 299 -14.41 -1.70 -5.29
CA SER A 299 -13.42 -1.55 -4.21
C SER A 299 -14.03 -0.96 -2.92
N LEU A 300 -14.93 0.02 -3.05
CA LEU A 300 -15.71 0.53 -1.91
C LEU A 300 -16.59 -0.57 -1.28
N SER A 301 -17.25 -1.39 -2.08
CA SER A 301 -18.10 -2.48 -1.60
C SER A 301 -17.31 -3.56 -0.85
N PHE A 302 -16.09 -3.88 -1.29
CA PHE A 302 -15.21 -4.86 -0.63
C PHE A 302 -14.52 -4.33 0.64
N SER A 303 -14.64 -3.04 0.95
CA SER A 303 -14.05 -2.44 2.15
C SER A 303 -14.87 -2.74 3.42
N PHE A 304 -16.06 -3.30 3.29
CA PHE A 304 -16.93 -3.77 4.36
C PHE A 304 -16.91 -5.28 4.49
#